data_ffc53910b55ccbdcf3e57714f500e4af
#
_entry.id   ffc53910b55ccbdcf3e57714f500e4af
#
_cell.length_a   1.000
_cell.length_b   1.000
_cell.length_c   1.000
_cell.angle_alpha   90.00
_cell.angle_beta   90.00
_cell.angle_gamma   90.00
#
_symmetry.space_group_name_H-M   'P 1'
#
loop_
_entity.id
_entity.type
_entity.pdbx_description
1 polymer ?
#
loop_
_entity_poly.entity_id
_entity_poly.type
_entity_poly.pdbx_seq_one_letter_code
_entity_poly.pdbx_strand_id
1 'polypeptide(L)'
;YAAAGKQNAISSLARDVLRVKKFQCEDPFESCRFLPFGIPRYKSQASQMVDDAQSLIVVSPFLSDSVVERLGNGPYETTLVTRLNSVTQKAWDSFQHVYVPSEMLLDDELLGDADQQSVAKRDLHAKIYFKSVGSKHYLYLGSLNASANAFYHNVEFMLELKYKPYYASYSAVLDDLVTGNPMFEQLEDLPTISVIPESEETMDGLRDVLDSIEGASVQAEGEQYELTISCGRLQKPAEIAPIYRSASFVPLQDKVEFHNMLLRELCELYVIRRGNQYCIAKIPTEGIPEDRDSAIYNAVIGSKSGFLAYVAFLLADNYTEAGIEQ
;
A
#
# COMPACT_ATOMS: atom_id res chain seq x y z
N TYR A 1 -6.15 -3.09 22.75
CA TYR A 1 -5.68 -3.45 24.11
C TYR A 1 -4.42 -4.31 23.99
N ALA A 2 -3.24 -3.71 24.18
CA ALA A 2 -1.99 -4.50 24.26
C ALA A 2 -2.00 -5.29 25.55
N ALA A 3 -1.81 -6.61 25.48
CA ALA A 3 -1.62 -7.45 26.68
C ALA A 3 -0.47 -6.89 27.53
N ALA A 4 -0.54 -7.02 28.84
CA ALA A 4 0.41 -6.42 29.80
C ALA A 4 1.91 -6.69 29.45
N GLY A 5 2.22 -7.86 28.86
CA GLY A 5 3.56 -8.19 28.37
C GLY A 5 4.05 -7.32 27.21
N LYS A 6 3.16 -6.92 26.28
CA LYS A 6 3.48 -6.00 25.19
C LYS A 6 3.73 -4.58 25.69
N GLN A 7 3.04 -4.15 26.73
CA GLN A 7 3.20 -2.83 27.33
C GLN A 7 4.57 -2.68 28.01
N ASN A 8 5.07 -3.73 28.65
CA ASN A 8 6.42 -3.76 29.21
C ASN A 8 7.52 -3.71 28.12
N ALA A 9 7.32 -4.42 27.01
CA ALA A 9 8.25 -4.39 25.88
C ALA A 9 8.29 -3.00 25.22
N ILE A 10 7.13 -2.35 25.01
CA ILE A 10 7.04 -0.98 24.48
C ILE A 10 7.72 0.02 25.42
N SER A 11 7.50 -0.10 26.74
CA SER A 11 8.13 0.78 27.72
C SER A 11 9.64 0.59 27.81
N SER A 12 10.13 -0.63 27.60
CA SER A 12 11.57 -0.92 27.50
C SER A 12 12.17 -0.31 26.24
N LEU A 13 11.54 -0.54 25.09
CA LEU A 13 11.95 0.04 23.80
C LEU A 13 12.01 1.57 23.87
N ALA A 14 10.97 2.21 24.43
CA ALA A 14 10.94 3.66 24.60
C ALA A 14 12.13 4.17 25.45
N ARG A 15 12.48 3.48 26.52
CA ARG A 15 13.66 3.81 27.33
C ARG A 15 14.96 3.63 26.58
N ASP A 16 15.09 2.60 25.77
CA ASP A 16 16.30 2.33 25.00
C ASP A 16 16.47 3.35 23.87
N VAL A 17 15.39 3.73 23.19
CA VAL A 17 15.38 4.83 22.19
C VAL A 17 15.83 6.16 22.83
N LEU A 18 15.37 6.49 24.04
CA LEU A 18 15.77 7.70 24.75
C LEU A 18 17.26 7.71 25.16
N ARG A 19 17.94 6.57 25.19
CA ARG A 19 19.39 6.48 25.42
C ARG A 19 20.21 6.83 24.19
N VAL A 20 19.63 6.78 23.00
CA VAL A 20 20.28 7.19 21.76
C VAL A 20 20.42 8.71 21.76
N LYS A 21 21.62 9.20 22.05
CA LYS A 21 21.86 10.64 22.19
C LYS A 21 21.95 11.37 20.86
N LYS A 22 22.41 10.71 19.80
CA LYS A 22 22.61 11.29 18.48
C LYS A 22 22.66 10.20 17.42
N PHE A 23 21.97 10.42 16.32
CA PHE A 23 22.21 9.70 15.06
C PHE A 23 23.34 10.41 14.31
N GLN A 24 24.38 9.69 13.94
CA GLN A 24 25.45 10.21 13.11
C GLN A 24 25.04 10.01 11.64
N CYS A 25 25.21 11.05 10.85
CA CYS A 25 25.10 10.97 9.41
C CYS A 25 26.51 10.85 8.83
N GLU A 26 26.64 9.98 7.84
CA GLU A 26 27.85 9.87 7.02
C GLU A 26 27.76 10.83 5.82
N ASP A 27 28.89 11.09 5.16
CA ASP A 27 28.93 11.85 3.94
C ASP A 27 28.01 11.21 2.88
N PRO A 28 27.25 11.97 2.12
CA PRO A 28 27.32 13.44 1.96
C PRO A 28 26.37 14.25 2.86
N PHE A 29 25.81 13.67 3.92
CA PHE A 29 24.78 14.31 4.73
C PHE A 29 25.32 15.04 5.97
N GLU A 30 24.77 16.21 6.25
CA GLU A 30 25.06 17.03 7.42
C GLU A 30 24.24 16.62 8.63
N SER A 31 22.96 16.27 8.40
CA SER A 31 22.02 15.92 9.46
C SER A 31 20.90 15.03 8.95
N CYS A 32 20.28 14.30 9.89
CA CYS A 32 19.06 13.53 9.63
C CYS A 32 17.96 13.90 10.63
N ARG A 33 16.72 13.81 10.19
CA ARG A 33 15.52 14.02 11.01
C ARG A 33 14.44 13.04 10.66
N PHE A 34 13.77 12.47 11.66
CA PHE A 34 12.63 11.60 11.49
C PHE A 34 11.34 12.41 11.40
N LEU A 35 10.52 12.15 10.39
CA LEU A 35 9.26 12.84 10.12
C LEU A 35 8.11 11.83 10.17
N PRO A 36 7.37 11.72 11.28
CA PRO A 36 6.13 10.94 11.32
C PRO A 36 4.97 11.75 10.74
N PHE A 37 4.14 11.10 9.93
CA PHE A 37 2.92 11.64 9.32
C PHE A 37 1.69 10.94 9.89
N GLY A 38 0.50 11.51 9.70
CA GLY A 38 -0.77 10.92 10.12
C GLY A 38 -0.99 10.88 11.64
N ILE A 39 -0.04 11.35 12.43
CA ILE A 39 -0.16 11.45 13.87
C ILE A 39 -0.58 12.89 14.22
N PRO A 40 -1.68 13.10 15.00
CA PRO A 40 -2.25 14.45 15.26
C PRO A 40 -1.24 15.49 15.73
N ARG A 41 -0.24 15.10 16.52
CA ARG A 41 0.81 15.98 17.04
C ARG A 41 1.76 16.52 15.94
N TYR A 42 1.83 15.85 14.78
CA TYR A 42 2.80 16.12 13.71
C TYR A 42 2.13 16.51 12.37
N LYS A 43 0.88 16.99 12.40
CA LYS A 43 0.07 17.30 11.18
C LYS A 43 0.72 18.28 10.22
N SER A 44 1.56 19.21 10.68
CA SER A 44 2.20 20.22 9.84
C SER A 44 3.41 19.73 9.06
N GLN A 45 3.88 18.50 9.27
CA GLN A 45 5.13 18.04 8.66
C GLN A 45 5.01 17.80 7.15
N ALA A 46 3.84 17.36 6.66
CA ALA A 46 3.60 17.19 5.24
C ALA A 46 3.76 18.51 4.45
N SER A 47 3.23 19.61 5.00
CA SER A 47 3.39 20.93 4.42
C SER A 47 4.85 21.39 4.43
N GLN A 48 5.53 21.24 5.56
CA GLN A 48 6.92 21.66 5.71
C GLN A 48 7.88 20.89 4.80
N MET A 49 7.52 19.65 4.40
CA MET A 49 8.36 18.85 3.53
C MET A 49 8.45 19.45 2.12
N VAL A 50 7.37 20.03 1.58
CA VAL A 50 7.27 20.37 0.15
C VAL A 50 6.93 21.82 -0.16
N ASP A 51 6.26 22.55 0.73
CA ASP A 51 5.66 23.86 0.42
C ASP A 51 6.65 24.98 0.05
N ASP A 52 7.91 24.87 0.42
CA ASP A 52 8.97 25.84 0.12
C ASP A 52 9.96 25.35 -0.95
N ALA A 53 9.65 24.28 -1.66
CA ALA A 53 10.52 23.72 -2.70
C ALA A 53 10.69 24.68 -3.87
N GLN A 54 11.92 24.90 -4.31
CA GLN A 54 12.26 25.58 -5.56
C GLN A 54 12.45 24.58 -6.69
N SER A 55 13.03 23.42 -6.40
CA SER A 55 13.13 22.30 -7.31
C SER A 55 12.73 21.02 -6.57
N LEU A 56 12.03 20.13 -7.25
CA LEU A 56 11.45 18.93 -6.62
C LEU A 56 11.57 17.72 -7.56
N ILE A 57 12.12 16.61 -7.04
CA ILE A 57 12.04 15.28 -7.65
C ILE A 57 11.15 14.44 -6.76
N VAL A 58 10.17 13.77 -7.34
CA VAL A 58 9.23 12.88 -6.65
C VAL A 58 9.32 11.50 -7.28
N VAL A 59 9.65 10.50 -6.48
CA VAL A 59 9.57 9.08 -6.86
C VAL A 59 8.45 8.46 -6.04
N SER A 60 7.38 8.05 -6.69
CA SER A 60 6.22 7.47 -6.01
C SER A 60 5.42 6.54 -6.93
N PRO A 61 5.14 5.30 -6.52
CA PRO A 61 4.36 4.36 -7.33
C PRO A 61 2.88 4.68 -7.38
N PHE A 62 2.35 5.36 -6.35
CA PHE A 62 0.94 5.71 -6.24
C PHE A 62 0.77 7.22 -6.12
N LEU A 63 -0.19 7.73 -6.86
CA LEU A 63 -0.46 9.16 -6.99
C LEU A 63 -1.91 9.46 -6.65
N SER A 64 -2.20 10.70 -6.26
CA SER A 64 -3.55 11.26 -6.33
C SER A 64 -3.49 12.66 -6.91
N ASP A 65 -4.50 13.04 -7.67
CA ASP A 65 -4.54 14.29 -8.43
C ASP A 65 -4.33 15.53 -7.54
N SER A 66 -4.94 15.56 -6.35
CA SER A 66 -4.81 16.68 -5.41
C SER A 66 -3.40 16.86 -4.86
N VAL A 67 -2.66 15.75 -4.67
CA VAL A 67 -1.28 15.79 -4.17
C VAL A 67 -0.30 16.12 -5.28
N VAL A 68 -0.44 15.51 -6.46
CA VAL A 68 0.45 15.80 -7.61
C VAL A 68 0.32 17.25 -8.06
N GLU A 69 -0.88 17.82 -8.06
CA GLU A 69 -1.10 19.24 -8.35
C GLU A 69 -0.39 20.14 -7.33
N ARG A 70 -0.48 19.82 -6.05
CA ARG A 70 0.22 20.55 -5.00
C ARG A 70 1.74 20.46 -5.13
N LEU A 71 2.27 19.26 -5.47
CA LEU A 71 3.71 19.03 -5.60
C LEU A 71 4.30 19.69 -6.85
N GLY A 72 3.55 19.71 -7.96
CA GLY A 72 4.03 20.22 -9.26
C GLY A 72 3.90 21.72 -9.45
N ASN A 73 2.92 22.38 -8.81
CA ASN A 73 2.56 23.77 -9.10
C ASN A 73 3.33 24.86 -8.31
N GLY A 74 4.35 24.53 -7.58
CA GLY A 74 5.12 25.53 -6.82
C GLY A 74 6.57 25.70 -7.26
N PRO A 75 7.29 24.62 -7.47
CA PRO A 75 8.71 24.65 -7.83
C PRO A 75 8.96 25.13 -9.27
N TYR A 76 10.16 25.64 -9.51
CA TYR A 76 10.61 26.05 -10.87
C TYR A 76 11.03 24.85 -11.74
N GLU A 77 11.49 23.77 -11.10
CA GLU A 77 11.92 22.52 -11.76
C GLU A 77 11.27 21.35 -11.06
N THR A 78 10.52 20.54 -11.79
CA THR A 78 9.79 19.39 -11.23
C THR A 78 9.97 18.14 -12.07
N THR A 79 10.35 17.06 -11.42
CA THR A 79 10.41 15.72 -12.03
C THR A 79 9.60 14.73 -11.22
N LEU A 80 8.77 13.95 -11.90
CA LEU A 80 8.02 12.82 -11.37
C LEU A 80 8.58 11.52 -11.94
N VAL A 81 8.84 10.55 -11.08
CA VAL A 81 9.13 9.15 -11.44
C VAL A 81 8.03 8.28 -10.86
N THR A 82 7.28 7.61 -11.71
CA THR A 82 6.14 6.81 -11.29
C THR A 82 5.94 5.59 -12.18
N ARG A 83 4.97 4.75 -11.87
CA ARG A 83 4.56 3.63 -12.73
C ARG A 83 3.84 4.15 -13.97
N LEU A 84 4.01 3.48 -15.10
CA LEU A 84 3.33 3.86 -16.34
C LEU A 84 1.80 3.93 -16.15
N ASN A 85 1.21 2.96 -15.47
CA ASN A 85 -0.24 2.90 -15.19
C ASN A 85 -0.73 3.89 -14.13
N SER A 86 0.16 4.58 -13.43
CA SER A 86 -0.18 5.60 -12.43
C SER A 86 -0.15 7.03 -13.01
N VAL A 87 0.31 7.21 -14.25
CA VAL A 87 0.35 8.54 -14.90
C VAL A 87 -1.06 8.99 -15.26
N THR A 88 -1.56 9.99 -14.53
CA THR A 88 -2.83 10.66 -14.85
C THR A 88 -2.59 11.91 -15.68
N GLN A 89 -3.64 12.43 -16.35
CA GLN A 89 -3.59 13.73 -17.03
C GLN A 89 -3.11 14.82 -16.07
N LYS A 90 -3.60 14.80 -14.82
CA LYS A 90 -3.23 15.78 -13.81
C LYS A 90 -1.75 15.70 -13.43
N ALA A 91 -1.22 14.50 -13.27
CA ALA A 91 0.21 14.28 -13.01
C ALA A 91 1.06 14.79 -14.18
N TRP A 92 0.64 14.51 -15.42
CA TRP A 92 1.29 15.00 -16.63
C TRP A 92 1.31 16.52 -16.70
N ASP A 93 0.20 17.17 -16.45
CA ASP A 93 0.07 18.62 -16.53
C ASP A 93 0.82 19.37 -15.40
N SER A 94 1.04 18.69 -14.27
CA SER A 94 1.64 19.31 -13.08
C SER A 94 3.16 19.23 -13.03
N PHE A 95 3.79 18.25 -13.70
CA PHE A 95 5.24 18.06 -13.67
C PHE A 95 5.86 18.36 -15.04
N GLN A 96 7.05 19.00 -15.03
CA GLN A 96 7.77 19.32 -16.26
C GLN A 96 8.36 18.09 -16.95
N HIS A 97 8.78 17.11 -16.16
CA HIS A 97 9.35 15.85 -16.62
C HIS A 97 8.71 14.70 -15.90
N VAL A 98 8.25 13.70 -16.68
CA VAL A 98 7.67 12.46 -16.14
C VAL A 98 8.48 11.29 -16.66
N TYR A 99 8.96 10.45 -15.74
CA TYR A 99 9.74 9.25 -16.03
C TYR A 99 8.99 8.02 -15.52
N VAL A 100 9.17 6.92 -16.23
CA VAL A 100 8.62 5.60 -15.86
C VAL A 100 9.72 4.55 -15.94
N PRO A 101 9.56 3.39 -15.27
CA PRO A 101 10.44 2.26 -15.48
C PRO A 101 10.47 1.85 -16.95
N SER A 102 11.68 1.70 -17.53
CA SER A 102 11.85 1.28 -18.91
C SER A 102 11.42 -0.15 -19.14
N GLU A 103 11.09 -0.51 -20.38
CA GLU A 103 10.76 -1.89 -20.76
C GLU A 103 11.89 -2.87 -20.44
N MET A 104 13.15 -2.42 -20.41
CA MET A 104 14.30 -3.24 -19.99
C MET A 104 14.20 -3.76 -18.54
N LEU A 105 13.46 -3.07 -17.66
CA LEU A 105 13.16 -3.57 -16.31
C LEU A 105 12.01 -4.59 -16.31
N LEU A 106 11.19 -4.56 -17.35
CA LEU A 106 10.00 -5.40 -17.47
C LEU A 106 10.32 -6.71 -18.23
N ASP A 107 11.43 -6.72 -19.02
CA ASP A 107 11.90 -7.87 -19.80
C ASP A 107 13.14 -8.49 -19.15
N ASP A 108 12.94 -9.55 -18.39
CA ASP A 108 14.02 -10.36 -17.79
C ASP A 108 14.69 -11.35 -18.77
N GLU A 109 14.45 -11.20 -20.09
CA GLU A 109 15.08 -12.05 -21.12
C GLU A 109 16.57 -11.78 -21.35
N LEU A 110 17.16 -10.74 -20.74
CA LEU A 110 18.56 -10.34 -20.93
C LEU A 110 19.54 -10.96 -19.94
N LEU A 111 19.07 -11.67 -18.91
CA LEU A 111 19.94 -12.42 -17.99
C LEU A 111 19.80 -13.91 -18.33
N GLY A 112 20.65 -14.34 -19.28
CA GLY A 112 20.70 -15.69 -19.77
C GLY A 112 20.86 -16.77 -18.70
N ASP A 113 20.20 -17.89 -18.98
CA ASP A 113 20.34 -19.24 -18.44
C ASP A 113 19.80 -19.54 -17.04
N ALA A 114 18.90 -20.48 -17.09
CA ALA A 114 18.41 -21.44 -16.10
C ALA A 114 17.16 -21.01 -15.31
N ASP A 115 16.14 -21.82 -15.56
CA ASP A 115 14.84 -21.93 -14.90
C ASP A 115 13.78 -20.87 -15.30
N GLN A 116 12.94 -21.31 -16.22
CA GLN A 116 11.64 -20.72 -16.54
C GLN A 116 10.70 -20.80 -15.31
N GLN A 117 10.99 -20.02 -14.28
CA GLN A 117 10.04 -19.78 -13.20
C GLN A 117 9.71 -18.31 -13.20
N SER A 118 8.42 -18.02 -13.28
CA SER A 118 7.77 -16.71 -13.35
C SER A 118 8.58 -15.60 -12.68
N VAL A 119 9.30 -14.83 -13.47
CA VAL A 119 10.00 -13.65 -12.97
C VAL A 119 8.92 -12.62 -12.58
N ALA A 120 8.79 -12.38 -11.29
CA ALA A 120 7.94 -11.31 -10.79
C ALA A 120 8.39 -9.99 -11.42
N LYS A 121 7.54 -9.38 -12.25
CA LYS A 121 7.80 -8.07 -12.85
C LYS A 121 8.29 -7.15 -11.75
N ARG A 122 9.53 -6.67 -11.86
CA ARG A 122 10.08 -5.68 -10.94
C ARG A 122 9.31 -4.39 -11.13
N ASP A 123 8.62 -3.94 -10.09
CA ASP A 123 7.80 -2.75 -10.15
C ASP A 123 8.38 -1.67 -9.22
N LEU A 124 8.15 -0.41 -9.59
CA LEU A 124 8.56 0.72 -8.77
C LEU A 124 7.80 0.71 -7.44
N HIS A 125 8.53 0.66 -6.31
CA HIS A 125 7.94 0.74 -4.97
C HIS A 125 8.62 1.77 -4.07
N ALA A 126 9.64 2.45 -4.55
CA ALA A 126 10.34 3.51 -3.81
C ALA A 126 9.44 4.73 -3.57
N LYS A 127 9.63 5.39 -2.41
CA LYS A 127 9.05 6.69 -2.09
C LYS A 127 10.22 7.60 -1.70
N ILE A 128 10.61 8.44 -2.65
CA ILE A 128 11.77 9.34 -2.53
C ILE A 128 11.33 10.74 -2.93
N TYR A 129 11.70 11.73 -2.14
CA TYR A 129 11.53 13.12 -2.52
C TYR A 129 12.87 13.82 -2.37
N PHE A 130 13.28 14.56 -3.39
CA PHE A 130 14.42 15.45 -3.29
C PHE A 130 13.94 16.88 -3.47
N LYS A 131 14.37 17.76 -2.58
CA LYS A 131 13.97 19.16 -2.55
C LYS A 131 15.17 20.08 -2.48
N SER A 132 15.13 21.15 -3.28
CA SER A 132 16.06 22.27 -3.15
C SER A 132 15.35 23.53 -2.67
N VAL A 133 15.99 24.25 -1.74
CA VAL A 133 15.57 25.55 -1.22
C VAL A 133 16.81 26.45 -1.15
N GLY A 134 17.01 27.32 -2.13
CA GLY A 134 18.25 28.05 -2.30
C GLY A 134 19.44 27.09 -2.48
N SER A 135 20.45 27.24 -1.64
CA SER A 135 21.63 26.36 -1.62
C SER A 135 21.49 25.14 -0.72
N LYS A 136 20.31 24.89 -0.18
CA LYS A 136 20.05 23.76 0.72
C LYS A 136 19.32 22.67 -0.04
N HIS A 137 19.78 21.43 0.14
CA HIS A 137 19.23 20.27 -0.52
C HIS A 137 18.86 19.21 0.51
N TYR A 138 17.71 18.59 0.29
CA TYR A 138 17.13 17.60 1.21
C TYR A 138 16.67 16.36 0.43
N LEU A 139 17.01 15.20 0.94
CA LEU A 139 16.53 13.93 0.47
C LEU A 139 15.60 13.33 1.52
N TYR A 140 14.42 12.90 1.10
CA TYR A 140 13.45 12.24 1.95
C TYR A 140 13.23 10.82 1.47
N LEU A 141 13.36 9.85 2.39
CA LEU A 141 13.20 8.43 2.12
C LEU A 141 12.20 7.84 3.12
N GLY A 142 11.27 7.01 2.67
CA GLY A 142 10.35 6.38 3.60
C GLY A 142 9.14 5.70 2.96
N SER A 143 7.99 5.78 3.63
CA SER A 143 6.77 5.09 3.22
C SER A 143 5.75 5.98 2.50
N LEU A 144 5.92 7.31 2.50
CA LEU A 144 4.94 8.29 2.04
C LEU A 144 4.78 8.29 0.51
N ASN A 145 3.68 7.75 0.00
CA ASN A 145 3.30 7.91 -1.41
C ASN A 145 2.84 9.36 -1.71
N ALA A 146 2.92 9.78 -2.97
CA ALA A 146 2.36 11.05 -3.42
C ALA A 146 0.83 10.95 -3.60
N SER A 147 0.15 10.46 -2.58
CA SER A 147 -1.29 10.21 -2.57
C SER A 147 -1.97 10.89 -1.38
N ALA A 148 -3.26 11.17 -1.51
CA ALA A 148 -4.06 11.83 -0.48
C ALA A 148 -4.12 11.00 0.81
N ASN A 149 -4.25 9.68 0.68
CA ASN A 149 -4.25 8.78 1.81
C ASN A 149 -2.96 8.84 2.61
N ALA A 150 -1.81 8.76 1.92
CA ALA A 150 -0.51 8.81 2.57
C ALA A 150 -0.26 10.18 3.23
N PHE A 151 -0.61 11.29 2.56
CA PHE A 151 -0.37 12.64 3.08
C PHE A 151 -1.28 13.04 4.24
N TYR A 152 -2.54 12.57 4.26
CA TYR A 152 -3.55 13.13 5.16
C TYR A 152 -4.20 12.12 6.11
N HIS A 153 -4.14 10.82 5.81
CA HIS A 153 -4.92 9.81 6.53
C HIS A 153 -4.08 8.69 7.14
N ASN A 154 -3.10 8.18 6.42
CA ASN A 154 -2.27 7.08 6.91
C ASN A 154 -1.23 7.53 7.93
N VAL A 155 -0.80 6.60 8.77
CA VAL A 155 0.41 6.78 9.57
C VAL A 155 1.60 6.40 8.71
N GLU A 156 2.38 7.41 8.32
CA GLU A 156 3.54 7.26 7.45
C GLU A 156 4.80 7.76 8.15
N PHE A 157 5.94 7.44 7.58
CA PHE A 157 7.23 7.79 8.13
C PHE A 157 8.21 8.18 7.01
N MET A 158 8.90 9.30 7.19
CA MET A 158 9.99 9.75 6.32
C MET A 158 11.25 10.05 7.12
N LEU A 159 12.39 9.76 6.53
CA LEU A 159 13.70 10.21 6.97
C LEU A 159 14.12 11.38 6.10
N GLU A 160 14.27 12.56 6.68
CA GLU A 160 14.87 13.72 6.05
C GLU A 160 16.39 13.67 6.24
N LEU A 161 17.11 13.73 5.14
CA LEU A 161 18.57 13.82 5.08
C LEU A 161 18.94 15.17 4.45
N LYS A 162 19.63 16.02 5.19
CA LYS A 162 20.13 17.30 4.69
C LYS A 162 21.52 17.11 4.15
N TYR A 163 21.74 17.48 2.90
CA TYR A 163 23.07 17.45 2.30
C TYR A 163 23.99 18.52 2.89
N LYS A 164 25.27 18.21 2.99
CA LYS A 164 26.31 19.21 3.20
C LYS A 164 26.34 20.20 2.03
N PRO A 165 26.73 21.47 2.25
CA PRO A 165 26.88 22.45 1.17
C PRO A 165 27.79 21.91 0.06
N TYR A 166 27.40 22.13 -1.20
CA TYR A 166 28.13 21.73 -2.42
C TYR A 166 28.18 20.22 -2.73
N TYR A 167 27.54 19.35 -1.93
CA TYR A 167 27.51 17.92 -2.18
C TYR A 167 26.33 17.45 -3.06
N ALA A 168 25.36 18.29 -3.31
CA ALA A 168 24.22 17.98 -4.17
C ALA A 168 23.78 19.20 -4.98
N SER A 169 23.16 18.93 -6.12
CA SER A 169 22.34 19.86 -6.89
C SER A 169 21.16 19.09 -7.47
N TYR A 170 20.13 19.78 -7.92
CA TYR A 170 18.98 19.13 -8.55
C TYR A 170 19.42 18.27 -9.74
N SER A 171 20.22 18.83 -10.65
CA SER A 171 20.69 18.11 -11.86
C SER A 171 21.56 16.90 -11.54
N ALA A 172 22.46 16.99 -10.55
CA ALA A 172 23.30 15.86 -10.17
C ALA A 172 22.47 14.71 -9.56
N VAL A 173 21.52 15.03 -8.68
CA VAL A 173 20.65 14.02 -8.08
C VAL A 173 19.67 13.45 -9.11
N LEU A 174 19.17 14.26 -10.03
CA LEU A 174 18.34 13.78 -11.14
C LEU A 174 19.13 12.82 -12.04
N ASP A 175 20.38 13.14 -12.34
CA ASP A 175 21.24 12.29 -13.16
C ASP A 175 21.53 10.95 -12.46
N ASP A 176 21.91 10.99 -11.19
CA ASP A 176 22.20 9.79 -10.42
C ASP A 176 20.97 8.87 -10.26
N LEU A 177 19.78 9.43 -10.06
CA LEU A 177 18.56 8.65 -9.80
C LEU A 177 17.87 8.20 -11.09
N VAL A 178 17.89 9.01 -12.15
CA VAL A 178 16.96 8.86 -13.28
C VAL A 178 17.67 8.98 -14.63
N THR A 179 18.21 10.15 -15.00
CA THR A 179 18.67 10.40 -16.37
C THR A 179 19.94 9.64 -16.72
N GLY A 180 20.83 9.41 -15.77
CA GLY A 180 22.00 8.53 -15.90
C GLY A 180 21.69 7.04 -15.75
N ASN A 181 20.44 6.68 -15.45
CA ASN A 181 20.04 5.32 -15.15
C ASN A 181 19.16 4.73 -16.26
N PRO A 182 19.64 3.72 -17.03
CA PRO A 182 18.88 3.14 -18.15
C PRO A 182 17.60 2.42 -17.72
N MET A 183 17.38 2.25 -16.42
CA MET A 183 16.16 1.66 -15.89
C MET A 183 14.93 2.58 -15.95
N PHE A 184 15.12 3.85 -16.31
CA PHE A 184 14.02 4.80 -16.43
C PHE A 184 14.06 5.47 -17.80
N GLU A 185 12.88 5.73 -18.34
CA GLU A 185 12.70 6.47 -19.59
C GLU A 185 11.78 7.67 -19.38
N GLN A 186 12.09 8.76 -20.05
CA GLN A 186 11.23 9.94 -20.03
C GLN A 186 10.06 9.74 -20.98
N LEU A 187 8.86 10.00 -20.52
CA LEU A 187 7.69 10.03 -21.39
C LEU A 187 7.70 11.29 -22.25
N GLU A 188 7.50 11.11 -23.54
CA GLU A 188 7.37 12.22 -24.50
C GLU A 188 5.90 12.66 -24.65
N ASP A 189 4.96 11.72 -24.47
CA ASP A 189 3.52 11.93 -24.57
C ASP A 189 2.78 11.27 -23.40
N LEU A 190 1.59 11.78 -23.10
CA LEU A 190 0.70 11.14 -22.14
C LEU A 190 0.30 9.75 -22.64
N PRO A 191 0.59 8.68 -21.87
CA PRO A 191 0.28 7.33 -22.32
C PRO A 191 -1.21 7.10 -22.44
N THR A 192 -1.65 6.62 -23.62
CA THR A 192 -3.05 6.19 -23.83
C THR A 192 -3.25 4.80 -23.22
N ILE A 193 -3.39 4.73 -21.91
CA ILE A 193 -3.55 3.46 -21.20
C ILE A 193 -5.01 3.19 -20.94
N SER A 194 -5.50 2.07 -21.48
CA SER A 194 -6.86 1.53 -21.19
C SER A 194 -6.94 0.82 -19.83
N VAL A 195 -5.93 0.98 -18.97
CA VAL A 195 -5.87 0.35 -17.65
C VAL A 195 -6.44 1.32 -16.64
N ILE A 196 -7.43 0.87 -15.86
CA ILE A 196 -7.92 1.60 -14.70
C ILE A 196 -6.72 1.82 -13.77
N PRO A 197 -6.32 3.07 -13.47
CA PRO A 197 -5.22 3.31 -12.57
C PRO A 197 -5.48 2.58 -11.24
N GLU A 198 -4.48 1.83 -10.75
CA GLU A 198 -4.45 1.41 -9.36
C GLU A 198 -4.22 2.65 -8.50
N SER A 199 -5.24 3.49 -8.35
CA SER A 199 -5.18 4.65 -7.49
C SER A 199 -5.53 4.23 -6.07
N GLU A 200 -4.81 4.73 -5.08
CA GLU A 200 -5.26 4.67 -3.68
C GLU A 200 -6.65 5.32 -3.50
N GLU A 201 -7.10 6.13 -4.45
CA GLU A 201 -8.46 6.69 -4.53
C GLU A 201 -9.54 5.61 -4.65
N THR A 202 -9.22 4.41 -5.16
CA THR A 202 -10.15 3.27 -5.12
C THR A 202 -10.48 2.86 -3.69
N MET A 203 -9.55 3.04 -2.76
CA MET A 203 -9.78 2.77 -1.34
C MET A 203 -10.56 3.88 -0.64
N ASP A 204 -10.41 5.15 -1.06
CA ASP A 204 -11.17 6.28 -0.48
C ASP A 204 -12.66 6.16 -0.79
N GLY A 205 -13.03 5.67 -1.96
CA GLY A 205 -14.41 5.43 -2.34
C GLY A 205 -15.13 4.36 -1.50
N LEU A 206 -14.39 3.52 -0.78
CA LEU A 206 -14.92 2.46 0.09
C LEU A 206 -14.69 2.74 1.58
N ARG A 207 -13.93 3.78 1.93
CA ARG A 207 -13.58 4.09 3.32
C ARG A 207 -14.80 4.45 4.16
N ASP A 208 -15.72 5.24 3.60
CA ASP A 208 -16.99 5.56 4.26
C ASP A 208 -17.82 4.31 4.55
N VAL A 209 -17.71 3.27 3.70
CA VAL A 209 -18.35 1.97 3.93
C VAL A 209 -17.69 1.24 5.08
N LEU A 210 -16.34 1.17 5.07
CA LEU A 210 -15.57 0.52 6.14
C LEU A 210 -15.82 1.17 7.50
N ASP A 211 -15.84 2.49 7.54
CA ASP A 211 -16.08 3.27 8.76
C ASP A 211 -17.54 3.15 9.26
N SER A 212 -18.48 2.77 8.39
CA SER A 212 -19.89 2.57 8.72
C SER A 212 -20.18 1.16 9.23
N ILE A 213 -19.29 0.18 9.05
CA ILE A 213 -19.49 -1.18 9.52
C ILE A 213 -19.24 -1.23 11.03
N GLU A 214 -20.24 -1.64 11.79
CA GLU A 214 -20.21 -1.70 13.25
C GLU A 214 -19.61 -3.02 13.76
N GLY A 215 -19.80 -4.11 13.01
CA GLY A 215 -19.27 -5.42 13.34
C GLY A 215 -20.04 -6.55 12.67
N ALA A 216 -19.61 -7.77 12.96
CA ALA A 216 -20.27 -8.99 12.50
C ALA A 216 -20.42 -9.99 13.65
N SER A 217 -21.43 -10.86 13.57
CA SER A 217 -21.65 -11.93 14.54
C SER A 217 -22.16 -13.19 13.87
N VAL A 218 -21.82 -14.34 14.45
CA VAL A 218 -22.22 -15.65 13.99
C VAL A 218 -23.09 -16.32 15.05
N GLN A 219 -24.18 -16.93 14.65
CA GLN A 219 -25.06 -17.76 15.50
C GLN A 219 -25.23 -19.13 14.87
N ALA A 220 -25.25 -20.17 15.70
CA ALA A 220 -25.50 -21.53 15.23
C ALA A 220 -26.99 -21.72 14.93
N GLU A 221 -27.29 -22.26 13.75
CA GLU A 221 -28.63 -22.62 13.29
C GLU A 221 -28.65 -24.10 12.88
N GLY A 222 -28.88 -24.98 13.85
CA GLY A 222 -28.79 -26.44 13.65
C GLY A 222 -27.35 -26.89 13.36
N GLU A 223 -27.11 -27.49 12.19
CA GLU A 223 -25.78 -27.90 11.72
C GLU A 223 -25.07 -26.83 10.91
N GLN A 224 -25.68 -25.68 10.72
CA GLN A 224 -25.18 -24.56 9.93
C GLN A 224 -25.11 -23.29 10.78
N TYR A 225 -24.70 -22.20 10.16
CA TYR A 225 -24.52 -20.91 10.85
C TYR A 225 -25.21 -19.80 10.09
N GLU A 226 -25.68 -18.82 10.83
CA GLU A 226 -26.13 -17.54 10.35
C GLU A 226 -25.08 -16.50 10.69
N LEU A 227 -24.64 -15.75 9.66
CA LEU A 227 -23.72 -14.64 9.81
C LEU A 227 -24.51 -13.33 9.63
N THR A 228 -24.49 -12.48 10.64
CA THR A 228 -25.09 -11.16 10.61
C THR A 228 -24.00 -10.09 10.59
N ILE A 229 -24.14 -9.10 9.70
CA ILE A 229 -23.29 -7.91 9.63
C ILE A 229 -24.15 -6.69 9.94
N SER A 230 -23.69 -5.86 10.87
CA SER A 230 -24.35 -4.60 11.24
C SER A 230 -23.59 -3.43 10.63
N CYS A 231 -24.32 -2.50 10.03
CA CYS A 231 -23.76 -1.34 9.34
C CYS A 231 -24.61 -0.10 9.62
N GLY A 232 -23.96 1.01 9.88
CA GLY A 232 -24.62 2.29 9.96
C GLY A 232 -25.10 2.79 8.59
N ARG A 233 -25.75 3.94 8.57
CA ARG A 233 -26.33 4.52 7.35
C ARG A 233 -25.25 4.91 6.34
N LEU A 234 -25.27 4.30 5.17
CA LEU A 234 -24.41 4.63 4.04
C LEU A 234 -24.93 5.83 3.26
N GLN A 235 -24.01 6.69 2.80
CA GLN A 235 -24.33 7.81 1.89
C GLN A 235 -24.55 7.34 0.46
N LYS A 236 -23.84 6.31 0.02
CA LYS A 236 -23.94 5.70 -1.31
C LYS A 236 -24.09 4.18 -1.17
N PRO A 237 -24.83 3.53 -2.07
CA PRO A 237 -24.99 2.07 -2.04
C PRO A 237 -23.65 1.35 -2.17
N ALA A 238 -23.51 0.28 -1.44
CA ALA A 238 -22.40 -0.67 -1.53
C ALA A 238 -22.93 -2.09 -1.33
N GLU A 239 -22.13 -3.09 -1.69
CA GLU A 239 -22.45 -4.50 -1.54
C GLU A 239 -21.33 -5.20 -0.77
N ILE A 240 -21.69 -6.27 -0.07
CA ILE A 240 -20.77 -7.07 0.75
C ILE A 240 -20.99 -8.55 0.50
N ALA A 241 -19.91 -9.32 0.59
CA ALA A 241 -19.96 -10.78 0.61
C ALA A 241 -18.85 -11.33 1.53
N PRO A 242 -19.08 -12.44 2.25
CA PRO A 242 -18.00 -13.21 2.89
C PRO A 242 -17.00 -13.68 1.81
N ILE A 243 -15.71 -13.72 2.13
CA ILE A 243 -14.67 -14.05 1.14
C ILE A 243 -14.88 -15.42 0.48
N TYR A 244 -15.33 -16.41 1.25
CA TYR A 244 -15.63 -17.76 0.74
C TYR A 244 -16.93 -17.85 -0.08
N ARG A 245 -17.73 -16.76 -0.12
CA ARG A 245 -18.93 -16.60 -0.95
C ARG A 245 -18.85 -15.34 -1.80
N SER A 246 -17.68 -15.01 -2.29
CA SER A 246 -17.40 -13.78 -3.04
C SER A 246 -18.22 -13.60 -4.35
N ALA A 247 -18.92 -14.62 -4.81
CA ALA A 247 -19.89 -14.52 -5.89
C ALA A 247 -21.31 -14.10 -5.43
N SER A 248 -21.58 -14.13 -4.11
CA SER A 248 -22.92 -13.90 -3.54
C SER A 248 -23.01 -12.53 -2.86
N PHE A 249 -22.78 -11.47 -3.62
CA PHE A 249 -22.90 -10.11 -3.11
C PHE A 249 -24.35 -9.75 -2.77
N VAL A 250 -24.53 -9.12 -1.62
CA VAL A 250 -25.81 -8.54 -1.20
C VAL A 250 -25.64 -7.05 -0.90
N PRO A 251 -26.68 -6.24 -1.14
CA PRO A 251 -26.63 -4.82 -0.79
C PRO A 251 -26.38 -4.64 0.70
N LEU A 252 -25.41 -3.79 1.06
CA LEU A 252 -25.11 -3.47 2.44
C LEU A 252 -26.18 -2.51 2.98
N GLN A 253 -26.88 -2.95 4.01
CA GLN A 253 -27.95 -2.25 4.70
C GLN A 253 -27.66 -2.23 6.19
N ASP A 254 -28.55 -1.62 7.01
CA ASP A 254 -28.38 -1.55 8.46
C ASP A 254 -28.10 -2.93 9.11
N LYS A 255 -28.71 -3.97 8.54
CA LYS A 255 -28.47 -5.37 8.88
C LYS A 255 -28.45 -6.23 7.63
N VAL A 256 -27.41 -7.06 7.48
CA VAL A 256 -27.25 -8.03 6.39
C VAL A 256 -27.06 -9.41 6.99
N GLU A 257 -27.78 -10.39 6.48
CA GLU A 257 -27.76 -11.78 6.97
C GLU A 257 -27.36 -12.74 5.84
N PHE A 258 -26.43 -13.64 6.17
CA PHE A 258 -26.02 -14.77 5.33
C PHE A 258 -26.40 -16.06 6.03
N HIS A 259 -27.34 -16.78 5.46
CA HIS A 259 -27.85 -18.04 6.00
C HIS A 259 -27.09 -19.26 5.46
N ASN A 260 -27.24 -20.38 6.14
CA ASN A 260 -26.71 -21.69 5.74
C ASN A 260 -25.19 -21.66 5.51
N MET A 261 -24.44 -20.93 6.37
CA MET A 261 -22.99 -20.89 6.33
C MET A 261 -22.42 -22.19 6.91
N LEU A 262 -21.41 -22.74 6.24
CA LEU A 262 -20.66 -23.86 6.77
C LEU A 262 -19.58 -23.36 7.74
N LEU A 263 -19.21 -24.17 8.73
CA LEU A 263 -18.17 -23.81 9.71
C LEU A 263 -16.86 -23.33 9.04
N ARG A 264 -16.43 -23.98 7.96
CA ARG A 264 -15.22 -23.62 7.19
C ARG A 264 -15.34 -22.30 6.43
N GLU A 265 -16.56 -21.81 6.16
CA GLU A 265 -16.80 -20.56 5.43
C GLU A 265 -16.80 -19.33 6.37
N LEU A 266 -16.89 -19.56 7.68
CA LEU A 266 -16.86 -18.50 8.66
C LEU A 266 -15.45 -17.90 8.77
N CYS A 267 -15.31 -16.60 8.62
CA CYS A 267 -14.05 -15.88 8.83
C CYS A 267 -14.32 -14.39 9.03
N GLU A 268 -13.27 -13.66 9.36
CA GLU A 268 -13.31 -12.20 9.52
C GLU A 268 -12.99 -11.43 8.21
N LEU A 269 -12.88 -12.12 7.06
CA LEU A 269 -12.56 -11.50 5.77
C LEU A 269 -13.80 -11.39 4.90
N TYR A 270 -14.04 -10.19 4.40
CA TYR A 270 -15.18 -9.84 3.57
C TYR A 270 -14.74 -9.08 2.34
N VAL A 271 -15.43 -9.28 1.23
CA VAL A 271 -15.27 -8.49 0.03
C VAL A 271 -16.36 -7.42 0.00
N ILE A 272 -15.97 -6.17 -0.08
CA ILE A 272 -16.88 -5.03 -0.20
C ILE A 272 -16.70 -4.46 -1.59
N ARG A 273 -17.80 -4.14 -2.28
CA ARG A 273 -17.73 -3.49 -3.58
C ARG A 273 -18.70 -2.32 -3.71
N ARG A 274 -18.34 -1.36 -4.54
CA ARG A 274 -19.17 -0.23 -4.96
C ARG A 274 -18.88 0.05 -6.45
N GLY A 275 -19.81 -0.28 -7.32
CA GLY A 275 -19.59 -0.23 -8.76
C GLY A 275 -18.44 -1.16 -9.19
N ASN A 276 -17.42 -0.60 -9.80
CA ASN A 276 -16.20 -1.33 -10.22
C ASN A 276 -15.09 -1.36 -9.15
N GLN A 277 -15.29 -0.69 -8.03
CA GLN A 277 -14.32 -0.68 -6.92
C GLN A 277 -14.63 -1.80 -5.94
N TYR A 278 -13.61 -2.48 -5.47
CA TYR A 278 -13.75 -3.50 -4.43
C TYR A 278 -12.52 -3.52 -3.51
N CYS A 279 -12.73 -3.96 -2.28
CA CYS A 279 -11.65 -4.22 -1.34
C CYS A 279 -11.94 -5.46 -0.50
N ILE A 280 -10.89 -6.03 0.07
CA ILE A 280 -11.03 -7.07 1.11
C ILE A 280 -10.86 -6.36 2.46
N ALA A 281 -11.87 -6.52 3.31
CA ALA A 281 -11.89 -5.93 4.64
C ALA A 281 -11.83 -7.02 5.71
N LYS A 282 -11.08 -6.78 6.77
CA LYS A 282 -11.14 -7.58 7.99
C LYS A 282 -12.13 -6.92 8.94
N ILE A 283 -13.27 -7.59 9.20
CA ILE A 283 -14.30 -7.15 10.13
C ILE A 283 -14.27 -8.11 11.32
N PRO A 284 -14.03 -7.62 12.55
CA PRO A 284 -14.14 -8.45 13.75
C PRO A 284 -15.50 -9.14 13.81
N THR A 285 -15.49 -10.46 13.91
CA THR A 285 -16.70 -11.29 13.86
C THR A 285 -16.82 -12.09 15.13
N GLU A 286 -17.83 -11.77 15.94
CA GLU A 286 -18.10 -12.47 17.21
C GLU A 286 -18.77 -13.83 16.97
N GLY A 287 -18.50 -14.80 17.84
CA GLY A 287 -19.18 -16.09 17.83
C GLY A 287 -18.66 -17.10 16.81
N ILE A 288 -17.51 -16.86 16.15
CA ILE A 288 -16.86 -17.90 15.34
C ILE A 288 -16.41 -19.04 16.26
N PRO A 289 -16.85 -20.30 16.01
CA PRO A 289 -16.47 -21.43 16.84
C PRO A 289 -14.96 -21.71 16.83
N GLU A 290 -14.41 -22.12 17.98
CA GLU A 290 -12.98 -22.42 18.13
C GLU A 290 -12.52 -23.65 17.32
N ASP A 291 -13.43 -24.58 17.03
CA ASP A 291 -13.16 -25.77 16.23
C ASP A 291 -13.14 -25.54 14.73
N ARG A 292 -13.38 -24.30 14.28
CA ARG A 292 -13.31 -23.89 12.87
C ARG A 292 -11.98 -24.26 12.20
N ASP A 293 -10.87 -24.02 12.87
CA ASP A 293 -9.54 -24.32 12.29
C ASP A 293 -9.37 -25.83 12.09
N SER A 294 -9.83 -26.63 13.03
CA SER A 294 -9.86 -28.09 12.89
C SER A 294 -10.76 -28.55 11.72
N ALA A 295 -11.89 -27.87 11.49
CA ALA A 295 -12.77 -28.16 10.36
C ALA A 295 -12.11 -27.82 9.02
N ILE A 296 -11.35 -26.73 8.94
CA ILE A 296 -10.58 -26.35 7.74
C ILE A 296 -9.48 -27.39 7.47
N TYR A 297 -8.67 -27.72 8.48
CA TYR A 297 -7.64 -28.77 8.34
C TYR A 297 -8.24 -30.08 7.87
N ASN A 298 -9.33 -30.53 8.46
CA ASN A 298 -10.02 -31.75 8.04
C ASN A 298 -10.53 -31.69 6.60
N ALA A 299 -10.98 -30.52 6.13
CA ALA A 299 -11.42 -30.34 4.74
C ALA A 299 -10.25 -30.37 3.75
N VAL A 300 -9.10 -29.79 4.13
CA VAL A 300 -7.91 -29.72 3.28
C VAL A 300 -7.13 -31.04 3.25
N ILE A 301 -6.94 -31.68 4.40
CA ILE A 301 -6.12 -32.90 4.55
C ILE A 301 -6.92 -34.18 4.73
N GLY A 302 -8.24 -34.11 4.70
CA GLY A 302 -9.15 -35.26 4.93
C GLY A 302 -9.11 -36.36 3.86
N SER A 303 -8.37 -36.15 2.75
CA SER A 303 -8.09 -37.16 1.74
C SER A 303 -6.58 -37.32 1.53
N LYS A 304 -6.16 -38.50 1.01
CA LYS A 304 -4.74 -38.76 0.69
C LYS A 304 -4.20 -37.74 -0.31
N SER A 305 -4.98 -37.39 -1.34
CA SER A 305 -4.61 -36.40 -2.35
C SER A 305 -4.52 -34.99 -1.73
N GLY A 306 -5.47 -34.57 -0.92
CA GLY A 306 -5.44 -33.30 -0.22
C GLY A 306 -4.25 -33.14 0.73
N PHE A 307 -3.94 -34.23 1.47
CA PHE A 307 -2.75 -34.25 2.33
C PHE A 307 -1.45 -34.09 1.53
N LEU A 308 -1.32 -34.81 0.41
CA LEU A 308 -0.14 -34.69 -0.46
C LEU A 308 -0.02 -33.31 -1.10
N ALA A 309 -1.13 -32.71 -1.55
CA ALA A 309 -1.17 -31.36 -2.06
C ALA A 309 -0.76 -30.33 -0.99
N TYR A 310 -1.24 -30.48 0.23
CA TYR A 310 -0.87 -29.63 1.36
C TYR A 310 0.62 -29.75 1.70
N VAL A 311 1.19 -30.96 1.71
CA VAL A 311 2.63 -31.17 1.91
C VAL A 311 3.43 -30.56 0.77
N ALA A 312 3.01 -30.76 -0.48
CA ALA A 312 3.64 -30.12 -1.64
C ALA A 312 3.62 -28.59 -1.54
N PHE A 313 2.49 -28.00 -1.15
CA PHE A 313 2.38 -26.56 -0.89
C PHE A 313 3.35 -26.07 0.20
N LEU A 314 3.49 -26.80 1.31
CA LEU A 314 4.41 -26.44 2.39
C LEU A 314 5.89 -26.57 1.99
N LEU A 315 6.19 -27.42 1.02
CA LEU A 315 7.55 -27.67 0.51
C LEU A 315 7.88 -26.86 -0.75
N ALA A 316 6.90 -26.17 -1.32
CA ALA A 316 7.10 -25.33 -2.49
C ALA A 316 7.85 -24.05 -2.11
N ASP A 317 8.96 -23.78 -2.80
CA ASP A 317 9.70 -22.52 -2.64
C ASP A 317 8.92 -21.30 -3.19
N ASN A 318 7.89 -21.55 -4.04
CA ASN A 318 7.05 -20.54 -4.67
C ASN A 318 5.56 -20.88 -4.49
N TYR A 319 4.82 -20.04 -3.77
CA TYR A 319 3.39 -20.24 -3.46
C TYR A 319 2.43 -20.18 -4.67
N THR A 320 2.90 -19.71 -5.83
CA THR A 320 2.08 -19.59 -7.05
C THR A 320 1.98 -20.89 -7.86
N GLU A 321 2.91 -21.83 -7.73
CA GLU A 321 2.90 -23.08 -8.51
C GLU A 321 1.97 -24.16 -7.94
N ALA A 322 1.72 -24.13 -6.62
CA ALA A 322 0.90 -25.14 -5.95
C ALA A 322 -0.62 -25.03 -6.22
N GLY A 323 -1.08 -23.96 -6.86
CA GLY A 323 -2.50 -23.66 -7.10
C GLY A 323 -3.04 -23.85 -8.52
N ILE A 324 -2.19 -24.22 -9.50
CA ILE A 324 -2.56 -24.17 -10.93
C ILE A 324 -2.88 -25.55 -11.54
N GLU A 325 -2.62 -26.65 -10.85
CA GLU A 325 -2.91 -28.01 -11.34
C GLU A 325 -4.14 -28.65 -10.66
N GLN A 326 -5.31 -27.98 -10.73
CA GLN A 326 -6.60 -28.64 -10.49
C GLN A 326 -7.66 -28.18 -11.49
#